data_d39f280270f6f7d2351c7cffa7454952
#
_entry.id   d39f280270f6f7d2351c7cffa7454952
#
_cell.length_a   1.000
_cell.length_b   1.000
_cell.length_c   1.000
_cell.angle_alpha   90.00
_cell.angle_beta   90.00
_cell.angle_gamma   90.00
#
_symmetry.space_group_name_H-M   'P 1'
#
loop_
_entity.id
_entity.type
_entity.pdbx_description
1 polymer ?
#
loop_
_entity_poly.entity_id
_entity_poly.type
_entity_poly.pdbx_seq_one_letter_code
_entity_poly.pdbx_strand_id
1 'polypeptide(L)'
;MSKGILLAIIASTLFGVLYYFCTLLAPMDGLDLFGWRLVLALPFMTLFMFALGEQRQVAVIFQRLRRERALLWVLPVTAALLGVQTWLFMWAPLAGHALEVSLGYFMLPITLVLTGRLLYLEKLSGWQLAAVLAAAAGVLHELVRSGGFSWPALLVALGYPPYFILRRKYLLNHLGGLWFDLLLLIPVALWVVWNGQLDLRLLEQVPALWWRVPALSLLTALALTTYFMAARVLPLTLFGLLGYLEPVLLVIVAMILGETLSAAEWLTYAPIWLALGLLAAEGVWEMRRSRASVLPEVQR
;
A
#
# COMPACT_ATOMS: atom_id res chain seq x y z
N MET A 1 -14.53 13.29 1.20
CA MET A 1 -13.30 13.08 2.05
C MET A 1 -13.48 11.92 3.03
N SER A 2 -14.53 11.85 3.87
CA SER A 2 -14.72 10.77 4.87
C SER A 2 -14.65 9.35 4.29
N LYS A 3 -15.26 9.09 3.14
CA LYS A 3 -15.21 7.79 2.46
C LYS A 3 -13.78 7.39 2.05
N GLY A 4 -12.98 8.33 1.56
CA GLY A 4 -11.59 8.06 1.17
C GLY A 4 -10.71 7.74 2.38
N ILE A 5 -10.87 8.47 3.49
CA ILE A 5 -10.16 8.22 4.75
C ILE A 5 -10.52 6.83 5.30
N LEU A 6 -11.81 6.49 5.32
CA LEU A 6 -12.24 5.16 5.75
C LEU A 6 -11.63 4.05 4.90
N LEU A 7 -11.60 4.22 3.57
CA LEU A 7 -10.97 3.25 2.67
C LEU A 7 -9.46 3.12 2.93
N ALA A 8 -8.76 4.22 3.21
CA ALA A 8 -7.33 4.19 3.56
C ALA A 8 -7.09 3.42 4.88
N ILE A 9 -7.91 3.67 5.91
CA ILE A 9 -7.83 2.96 7.19
C ILE A 9 -8.09 1.45 7.00
N ILE A 10 -9.13 1.09 6.23
CA ILE A 10 -9.43 -0.31 5.92
C ILE A 10 -8.26 -0.95 5.17
N ALA A 11 -7.71 -0.28 4.17
CA ALA A 11 -6.57 -0.78 3.41
C ALA A 11 -5.35 -1.05 4.31
N SER A 12 -4.96 -0.08 5.15
CA SER A 12 -3.84 -0.24 6.08
C SER A 12 -4.08 -1.38 7.08
N THR A 13 -5.31 -1.51 7.59
CA THR A 13 -5.68 -2.63 8.47
C THR A 13 -5.55 -3.98 7.76
N LEU A 14 -6.02 -4.07 6.51
CA LEU A 14 -5.89 -5.29 5.71
C LEU A 14 -4.43 -5.62 5.41
N PHE A 15 -3.56 -4.63 5.16
CA PHE A 15 -2.12 -4.87 5.00
C PHE A 15 -1.47 -5.35 6.30
N GLY A 16 -1.85 -4.80 7.46
CA GLY A 16 -1.40 -5.31 8.75
C GLY A 16 -1.83 -6.78 9.00
N VAL A 17 -3.10 -7.11 8.72
CA VAL A 17 -3.60 -8.49 8.79
C VAL A 17 -2.86 -9.40 7.80
N LEU A 18 -2.63 -8.94 6.57
CA LEU A 18 -1.90 -9.67 5.54
C LEU A 18 -0.48 -9.98 5.98
N TYR A 19 0.20 -9.01 6.61
CA TYR A 19 1.56 -9.19 7.12
C TYR A 19 1.62 -10.30 8.19
N TYR A 20 0.71 -10.27 9.17
CA TYR A 20 0.58 -11.36 10.15
C TYR A 20 0.25 -12.69 9.46
N PHE A 21 -0.67 -12.67 8.51
CA PHE A 21 -1.12 -13.88 7.83
C PHE A 21 -0.02 -14.57 7.02
N CYS A 22 0.95 -13.80 6.48
CA CYS A 22 2.11 -14.36 5.77
C CYS A 22 2.93 -15.30 6.65
N THR A 23 3.04 -15.02 7.97
CA THR A 23 3.79 -15.88 8.89
C THR A 23 3.16 -17.25 9.09
N LEU A 24 1.86 -17.39 8.79
CA LEU A 24 1.13 -18.65 8.89
C LEU A 24 1.34 -19.58 7.68
N LEU A 25 2.01 -19.10 6.62
CA LEU A 25 2.21 -19.86 5.39
C LEU A 25 3.57 -20.57 5.34
N ALA A 26 4.31 -20.59 6.44
CA ALA A 26 5.51 -21.40 6.53
C ALA A 26 5.18 -22.88 6.17
N PRO A 27 6.05 -23.58 5.43
CA PRO A 27 7.41 -23.24 5.08
C PRO A 27 7.59 -22.57 3.71
N MET A 28 6.53 -21.99 3.09
CA MET A 28 6.66 -21.28 1.81
C MET A 28 7.62 -20.10 1.94
N ASP A 29 8.45 -19.89 0.92
CA ASP A 29 9.33 -18.74 0.84
C ASP A 29 8.63 -17.49 0.29
N GLY A 30 9.31 -16.32 0.34
CA GLY A 30 8.74 -15.06 -0.09
C GLY A 30 8.49 -14.96 -1.58
N LEU A 31 9.23 -15.71 -2.41
CA LEU A 31 9.05 -15.72 -3.84
C LEU A 31 7.81 -16.54 -4.22
N ASP A 32 7.64 -17.72 -3.59
CA ASP A 32 6.43 -18.52 -3.73
C ASP A 32 5.18 -17.76 -3.29
N LEU A 33 5.25 -17.10 -2.13
CA LEU A 33 4.16 -16.26 -1.64
C LEU A 33 3.82 -15.14 -2.63
N PHE A 34 4.83 -14.48 -3.21
CA PHE A 34 4.63 -13.46 -4.24
C PHE A 34 3.91 -14.03 -5.47
N GLY A 35 4.39 -15.16 -6.00
CA GLY A 35 3.83 -15.79 -7.20
C GLY A 35 2.36 -16.20 -7.02
N TRP A 36 2.08 -17.03 -6.02
CA TRP A 36 0.73 -17.51 -5.72
C TRP A 36 -0.24 -16.39 -5.37
N ARG A 37 0.22 -15.42 -4.59
CA ARG A 37 -0.55 -14.23 -4.23
C ARG A 37 -1.04 -13.48 -5.45
N LEU A 38 -0.19 -13.26 -6.47
CA LEU A 38 -0.56 -12.53 -7.69
C LEU A 38 -1.47 -13.35 -8.60
N VAL A 39 -1.14 -14.63 -8.81
CA VAL A 39 -1.95 -15.52 -9.67
C VAL A 39 -3.40 -15.59 -9.18
N LEU A 40 -3.62 -15.74 -7.88
CA LEU A 40 -4.95 -15.84 -7.31
C LEU A 40 -5.59 -14.48 -6.99
N ALA A 41 -4.81 -13.39 -6.85
CA ALA A 41 -5.38 -12.07 -6.64
C ALA A 41 -6.11 -11.54 -7.87
N LEU A 42 -5.66 -11.87 -9.08
CA LEU A 42 -6.32 -11.41 -10.32
C LEU A 42 -7.77 -11.90 -10.45
N PRO A 43 -8.11 -13.20 -10.28
CA PRO A 43 -9.52 -13.64 -10.26
C PRO A 43 -10.35 -12.96 -9.16
N PHE A 44 -9.83 -12.82 -7.94
CA PHE A 44 -10.55 -12.10 -6.88
C PHE A 44 -10.76 -10.63 -7.23
N MET A 45 -9.75 -9.97 -7.77
CA MET A 45 -9.86 -8.59 -8.25
C MET A 45 -10.91 -8.46 -9.35
N THR A 46 -10.95 -9.42 -10.28
CA THR A 46 -11.96 -9.48 -11.33
C THR A 46 -13.37 -9.59 -10.75
N LEU A 47 -13.55 -10.50 -9.77
CA LEU A 47 -14.83 -10.65 -9.05
C LEU A 47 -15.25 -9.34 -8.36
N PHE A 48 -14.34 -8.66 -7.67
CA PHE A 48 -14.63 -7.37 -7.02
C PHE A 48 -14.99 -6.29 -8.04
N MET A 49 -14.34 -6.23 -9.18
CA MET A 49 -14.69 -5.30 -10.25
C MET A 49 -16.11 -5.52 -10.76
N PHE A 50 -16.54 -6.79 -10.92
CA PHE A 50 -17.92 -7.10 -11.28
C PHE A 50 -18.90 -6.71 -10.16
N ALA A 51 -18.60 -7.02 -8.92
CA ALA A 51 -19.44 -6.68 -7.76
C ALA A 51 -19.59 -5.16 -7.56
N LEU A 52 -18.56 -4.38 -7.91
CA LEU A 52 -18.56 -2.92 -7.81
C LEU A 52 -19.08 -2.22 -9.09
N GLY A 53 -19.36 -2.96 -10.17
CA GLY A 53 -19.79 -2.40 -11.46
C GLY A 53 -18.70 -1.66 -12.22
N GLU A 54 -17.42 -1.89 -11.89
CA GLU A 54 -16.24 -1.18 -12.44
C GLU A 54 -15.60 -1.91 -13.65
N GLN A 55 -16.16 -3.02 -14.10
CA GLN A 55 -15.62 -3.84 -15.23
C GLN A 55 -15.51 -3.06 -16.56
N ARG A 56 -16.33 -2.02 -16.74
CA ARG A 56 -16.27 -1.16 -17.94
C ARG A 56 -14.93 -0.45 -18.09
N GLN A 57 -14.21 -0.21 -16.99
CA GLN A 57 -12.89 0.44 -17.01
C GLN A 57 -11.87 -0.39 -17.77
N VAL A 58 -11.93 -1.72 -17.71
CA VAL A 58 -11.06 -2.61 -18.47
C VAL A 58 -11.30 -2.45 -19.97
N ALA A 59 -12.57 -2.45 -20.39
CA ALA A 59 -12.93 -2.26 -21.82
C ALA A 59 -12.46 -0.89 -22.32
N VAL A 60 -12.58 0.16 -21.51
CA VAL A 60 -12.10 1.51 -21.85
C VAL A 60 -10.59 1.51 -22.08
N ILE A 61 -9.79 0.87 -21.20
CA ILE A 61 -8.34 0.78 -21.37
C ILE A 61 -7.99 0.01 -22.65
N PHE A 62 -8.66 -1.12 -22.95
CA PHE A 62 -8.43 -1.85 -24.20
C PHE A 62 -8.71 -1.00 -25.45
N GLN A 63 -9.76 -0.17 -25.42
CA GLN A 63 -10.04 0.77 -26.52
C GLN A 63 -8.96 1.85 -26.62
N ARG A 64 -8.51 2.38 -25.48
CA ARG A 64 -7.46 3.39 -25.43
C ARG A 64 -6.10 2.86 -25.90
N LEU A 65 -5.76 1.60 -25.63
CA LEU A 65 -4.53 0.95 -26.12
C LEU A 65 -4.41 0.98 -27.65
N ARG A 66 -5.54 0.94 -28.38
CA ARG A 66 -5.55 1.04 -29.85
C ARG A 66 -5.31 2.48 -30.35
N ARG A 67 -5.55 3.49 -29.53
CA ARG A 67 -5.49 4.92 -29.91
C ARG A 67 -4.28 5.63 -29.30
N GLU A 68 -3.87 5.25 -28.10
CA GLU A 68 -2.84 5.91 -27.32
C GLU A 68 -1.60 5.02 -27.18
N ARG A 69 -0.64 5.15 -28.13
CA ARG A 69 0.61 4.36 -28.13
C ARG A 69 1.40 4.45 -26.84
N ALA A 70 1.29 5.58 -26.12
CA ALA A 70 1.96 5.74 -24.83
C ALA A 70 1.55 4.68 -23.79
N LEU A 71 0.29 4.21 -23.80
CA LEU A 71 -0.20 3.20 -22.88
C LEU A 71 0.49 1.84 -23.05
N LEU A 72 1.03 1.54 -24.24
CA LEU A 72 1.79 0.31 -24.51
C LEU A 72 3.08 0.23 -23.67
N TRP A 73 3.62 1.38 -23.25
CA TRP A 73 4.79 1.46 -22.39
C TRP A 73 4.44 1.78 -20.96
N VAL A 74 3.42 2.62 -20.74
CA VAL A 74 3.00 3.05 -19.40
C VAL A 74 2.47 1.88 -18.58
N LEU A 75 1.61 1.03 -19.14
CA LEU A 75 1.06 -0.12 -18.43
C LEU A 75 2.13 -1.14 -18.00
N PRO A 76 3.07 -1.59 -18.87
CA PRO A 76 4.17 -2.44 -18.40
C PRO A 76 5.07 -1.78 -17.35
N VAL A 77 5.32 -0.47 -17.46
CA VAL A 77 6.11 0.25 -16.46
C VAL A 77 5.38 0.32 -15.13
N THR A 78 4.08 0.64 -15.11
CA THR A 78 3.31 0.66 -13.84
C THR A 78 3.20 -0.74 -13.25
N ALA A 79 3.00 -1.76 -14.06
CA ALA A 79 3.01 -3.16 -13.61
C ALA A 79 4.37 -3.54 -13.00
N ALA A 80 5.48 -3.22 -13.66
CA ALA A 80 6.81 -3.49 -13.14
C ALA A 80 7.08 -2.78 -11.81
N LEU A 81 6.72 -1.48 -11.70
CA LEU A 81 6.86 -0.72 -10.47
C LEU A 81 6.03 -1.37 -9.33
N LEU A 82 4.78 -1.74 -9.58
CA LEU A 82 3.95 -2.43 -8.59
C LEU A 82 4.51 -3.82 -8.26
N GLY A 83 4.95 -4.57 -9.27
CA GLY A 83 5.52 -5.91 -9.11
C GLY A 83 6.75 -5.92 -8.22
N VAL A 84 7.68 -4.99 -8.46
CA VAL A 84 8.88 -4.84 -7.63
C VAL A 84 8.53 -4.51 -6.18
N GLN A 85 7.57 -3.62 -5.94
CA GLN A 85 7.14 -3.26 -4.59
C GLN A 85 6.47 -4.45 -3.86
N THR A 86 5.59 -5.16 -4.56
CA THR A 86 4.90 -6.32 -3.98
C THR A 86 5.83 -7.52 -3.76
N TRP A 87 6.83 -7.70 -4.61
CA TRP A 87 7.90 -8.68 -4.40
C TRP A 87 8.76 -8.32 -3.19
N LEU A 88 9.23 -7.07 -3.12
CA LEU A 88 10.11 -6.60 -2.05
C LEU A 88 9.44 -6.74 -0.67
N PHE A 89 8.13 -6.49 -0.59
CA PHE A 89 7.34 -6.64 0.63
C PHE A 89 7.34 -8.09 1.16
N MET A 90 7.36 -9.10 0.27
CA MET A 90 7.40 -10.51 0.67
C MET A 90 8.82 -11.02 0.89
N TRP A 91 9.77 -10.57 0.05
CA TRP A 91 11.15 -11.04 0.07
C TRP A 91 11.95 -10.52 1.27
N ALA A 92 11.78 -9.25 1.61
CA ALA A 92 12.66 -8.59 2.57
C ALA A 92 12.66 -9.22 3.98
N PRO A 93 11.53 -9.58 4.59
CA PRO A 93 11.53 -10.22 5.91
C PRO A 93 12.26 -11.55 5.95
N LEU A 94 12.20 -12.31 4.85
CA LEU A 94 12.80 -13.63 4.74
C LEU A 94 14.29 -13.56 4.35
N ALA A 95 14.72 -12.47 3.70
CA ALA A 95 16.10 -12.24 3.28
C ALA A 95 16.94 -11.45 4.31
N GLY A 96 16.38 -11.12 5.47
CA GLY A 96 17.09 -10.34 6.49
C GLY A 96 17.16 -8.83 6.22
N HIS A 97 16.33 -8.31 5.29
CA HIS A 97 16.27 -6.90 4.91
C HIS A 97 14.99 -6.19 5.42
N ALA A 98 14.31 -6.77 6.42
CA ALA A 98 13.04 -6.25 6.93
C ALA A 98 13.16 -4.81 7.45
N LEU A 99 14.19 -4.49 8.22
CA LEU A 99 14.43 -3.14 8.75
C LEU A 99 14.65 -2.12 7.64
N GLU A 100 15.41 -2.48 6.61
CA GLU A 100 15.71 -1.60 5.49
C GLU A 100 14.44 -1.25 4.68
N VAL A 101 13.61 -2.25 4.39
CA VAL A 101 12.33 -2.05 3.70
C VAL A 101 11.36 -1.27 4.59
N SER A 102 11.32 -1.54 5.89
CA SER A 102 10.52 -0.76 6.84
C SER A 102 10.90 0.72 6.82
N LEU A 103 12.20 1.04 6.79
CA LEU A 103 12.66 2.43 6.63
C LEU A 103 12.12 3.07 5.36
N GLY A 104 12.12 2.33 4.24
CA GLY A 104 11.53 2.77 2.99
C GLY A 104 10.04 3.09 3.11
N TYR A 105 9.26 2.24 3.79
CA TYR A 105 7.84 2.48 4.07
C TYR A 105 7.62 3.68 5.00
N PHE A 106 8.53 3.97 5.94
CA PHE A 106 8.46 5.21 6.72
C PHE A 106 8.77 6.45 5.89
N MET A 107 9.65 6.36 4.90
CA MET A 107 9.96 7.47 4.00
C MET A 107 8.88 7.70 2.94
N LEU A 108 8.16 6.66 2.52
CA LEU A 108 7.17 6.72 1.45
C LEU A 108 6.10 7.81 1.64
N PRO A 109 5.45 7.97 2.80
CA PRO A 109 4.49 9.04 2.99
C PRO A 109 5.08 10.44 2.75
N ILE A 110 6.33 10.67 3.17
CA ILE A 110 7.01 11.96 2.93
C ILE A 110 7.23 12.19 1.43
N THR A 111 7.69 11.17 0.70
CA THR A 111 7.90 11.27 -0.75
C THR A 111 6.61 11.49 -1.51
N LEU A 112 5.49 10.88 -1.08
CA LEU A 112 4.16 11.12 -1.66
C LEU A 112 3.64 12.53 -1.36
N VAL A 113 3.84 13.05 -0.13
CA VAL A 113 3.51 14.43 0.24
C VAL A 113 4.30 15.42 -0.60
N LEU A 114 5.62 15.22 -0.73
CA LEU A 114 6.47 16.06 -1.59
C LEU A 114 6.01 16.00 -3.05
N THR A 115 5.66 14.83 -3.56
CA THR A 115 5.11 14.64 -4.91
C THR A 115 3.80 15.40 -5.08
N GLY A 116 2.86 15.28 -4.15
CA GLY A 116 1.59 15.99 -4.15
C GLY A 116 1.78 17.52 -4.17
N ARG A 117 2.68 18.02 -3.32
CA ARG A 117 2.96 19.45 -3.21
C ARG A 117 3.70 19.99 -4.44
N LEU A 118 4.75 19.32 -4.90
CA LEU A 118 5.63 19.84 -5.96
C LEU A 118 5.00 19.71 -7.36
N LEU A 119 4.33 18.59 -7.64
CA LEU A 119 3.79 18.30 -8.98
C LEU A 119 2.32 18.70 -9.13
N TYR A 120 1.55 18.61 -8.05
CA TYR A 120 0.09 18.86 -8.09
C TYR A 120 -0.32 20.13 -7.34
N LEU A 121 0.65 20.87 -6.77
CA LEU A 121 0.43 22.12 -6.03
C LEU A 121 -0.59 21.97 -4.89
N GLU A 122 -0.69 20.77 -4.31
CA GLU A 122 -1.57 20.47 -3.21
C GLU A 122 -1.16 21.29 -1.97
N LYS A 123 -2.14 21.93 -1.32
CA LYS A 123 -1.87 22.76 -0.13
C LYS A 123 -1.92 21.90 1.12
N LEU A 124 -0.94 22.07 1.99
CA LEU A 124 -0.93 21.48 3.33
C LEU A 124 -1.64 22.39 4.31
N SER A 125 -2.48 21.83 5.16
CA SER A 125 -2.96 22.52 6.37
C SER A 125 -1.83 22.67 7.39
N GLY A 126 -2.04 23.50 8.40
CA GLY A 126 -1.08 23.61 9.52
C GLY A 126 -0.90 22.28 10.26
N TRP A 127 -1.98 21.51 10.43
CA TRP A 127 -1.95 20.19 11.06
C TRP A 127 -1.16 19.17 10.23
N GLN A 128 -1.38 19.16 8.90
CA GLN A 128 -0.65 18.29 7.97
C GLN A 128 0.83 18.63 7.93
N LEU A 129 1.18 19.93 7.96
CA LEU A 129 2.58 20.35 8.03
C LEU A 129 3.25 19.88 9.32
N ALA A 130 2.58 20.04 10.47
CA ALA A 130 3.07 19.55 11.76
C ALA A 130 3.25 18.02 11.75
N ALA A 131 2.29 17.28 11.15
CA ALA A 131 2.39 15.83 10.99
C ALA A 131 3.60 15.42 10.12
N VAL A 132 3.82 16.11 8.99
CA VAL A 132 5.00 15.87 8.12
C VAL A 132 6.30 16.10 8.88
N LEU A 133 6.40 17.19 9.65
CA LEU A 133 7.61 17.50 10.41
C LEU A 133 7.87 16.48 11.54
N ALA A 134 6.82 16.06 12.24
CA ALA A 134 6.93 15.01 13.25
C ALA A 134 7.39 13.68 12.63
N ALA A 135 6.77 13.26 11.54
CA ALA A 135 7.14 12.04 10.84
C ALA A 135 8.58 12.11 10.27
N ALA A 136 8.96 13.25 9.71
CA ALA A 136 10.32 13.46 9.20
C ALA A 136 11.37 13.35 10.32
N ALA A 137 11.08 13.82 11.54
CA ALA A 137 11.96 13.67 12.68
C ALA A 137 12.16 12.19 13.05
N GLY A 138 11.09 11.38 13.07
CA GLY A 138 11.17 9.94 13.30
C GLY A 138 11.97 9.20 12.22
N VAL A 139 11.72 9.52 10.93
CA VAL A 139 12.47 8.96 9.81
C VAL A 139 13.96 9.34 9.85
N LEU A 140 14.27 10.59 10.19
CA LEU A 140 15.65 11.06 10.32
C LEU A 140 16.38 10.32 11.44
N HIS A 141 15.72 10.15 12.61
CA HIS A 141 16.27 9.36 13.69
C HIS A 141 16.57 7.93 13.26
N GLU A 142 15.65 7.26 12.58
CA GLU A 142 15.86 5.89 12.08
C GLU A 142 17.00 5.82 11.07
N LEU A 143 17.09 6.80 10.18
CA LEU A 143 18.16 6.89 9.19
C LEU A 143 19.55 7.00 9.83
N VAL A 144 19.67 7.82 10.87
CA VAL A 144 20.92 7.98 11.63
C VAL A 144 21.24 6.69 12.40
N ARG A 145 20.23 6.05 13.00
CA ARG A 145 20.38 4.80 13.74
C ARG A 145 20.80 3.62 12.85
N SER A 146 20.22 3.51 11.66
CA SER A 146 20.52 2.42 10.71
C SER A 146 21.83 2.62 9.92
N GLY A 147 22.48 3.79 10.07
CA GLY A 147 23.77 4.07 9.43
C GLY A 147 23.67 4.51 7.96
N GLY A 148 22.49 4.83 7.45
CA GLY A 148 22.32 5.37 6.10
C GLY A 148 21.20 4.74 5.28
N PHE A 149 21.15 5.13 4.02
CA PHE A 149 20.16 4.59 3.08
C PHE A 149 20.63 3.27 2.49
N SER A 150 19.79 2.25 2.58
CA SER A 150 19.98 1.02 1.84
C SER A 150 19.19 1.04 0.53
N TRP A 151 19.58 0.21 -0.45
CA TRP A 151 18.88 0.11 -1.73
C TRP A 151 17.40 -0.32 -1.57
N PRO A 152 17.03 -1.25 -0.66
CA PRO A 152 15.63 -1.59 -0.45
C PRO A 152 14.81 -0.41 0.06
N ALA A 153 15.36 0.38 1.01
CA ALA A 153 14.70 1.58 1.51
C ALA A 153 14.44 2.61 0.41
N LEU A 154 15.44 2.88 -0.43
CA LEU A 154 15.30 3.81 -1.55
C LEU A 154 14.31 3.29 -2.61
N LEU A 155 14.32 1.99 -2.88
CA LEU A 155 13.43 1.38 -3.85
C LEU A 155 11.95 1.51 -3.43
N VAL A 156 11.64 1.33 -2.15
CA VAL A 156 10.29 1.58 -1.62
C VAL A 156 9.95 3.07 -1.69
N ALA A 157 10.78 3.92 -1.10
CA ALA A 157 10.49 5.35 -0.97
C ALA A 157 10.34 6.07 -2.31
N LEU A 158 11.12 5.67 -3.32
CA LEU A 158 11.17 6.32 -4.63
C LEU A 158 10.41 5.56 -5.73
N GLY A 159 10.04 4.32 -5.52
CA GLY A 159 9.33 3.50 -6.53
C GLY A 159 7.84 3.80 -6.62
N TYR A 160 7.18 4.13 -5.52
CA TYR A 160 5.75 4.47 -5.52
C TYR A 160 5.42 5.85 -6.13
N PRO A 161 6.20 6.93 -5.90
CA PRO A 161 5.89 8.23 -6.51
C PRO A 161 5.74 8.17 -8.03
N PRO A 162 6.70 7.62 -8.84
CA PRO A 162 6.54 7.54 -10.29
C PRO A 162 5.34 6.66 -10.69
N TYR A 163 5.04 5.60 -9.93
CA TYR A 163 3.85 4.80 -10.15
C TYR A 163 2.57 5.64 -10.07
N PHE A 164 2.37 6.42 -8.99
CA PHE A 164 1.19 7.27 -8.82
C PHE A 164 1.17 8.44 -9.82
N ILE A 165 2.34 9.01 -10.15
CA ILE A 165 2.45 10.08 -11.17
C ILE A 165 1.96 9.55 -12.53
N LEU A 166 2.47 8.41 -12.98
CA LEU A 166 2.08 7.81 -14.26
C LEU A 166 0.58 7.48 -14.28
N ARG A 167 0.07 6.84 -13.24
CA ARG A 167 -1.35 6.49 -13.14
C ARG A 167 -2.25 7.73 -13.16
N ARG A 168 -1.88 8.80 -12.48
CA ARG A 168 -2.65 10.04 -12.47
C ARG A 168 -2.58 10.76 -13.82
N LYS A 169 -1.37 10.85 -14.41
CA LYS A 169 -1.15 11.49 -15.71
C LYS A 169 -1.93 10.82 -16.85
N TYR A 170 -1.98 9.50 -16.87
CA TYR A 170 -2.63 8.71 -17.92
C TYR A 170 -4.05 8.26 -17.54
N LEU A 171 -4.65 8.83 -16.50
CA LEU A 171 -6.01 8.52 -16.06
C LEU A 171 -6.21 7.01 -15.81
N LEU A 172 -5.22 6.35 -15.22
CA LEU A 172 -5.24 4.93 -14.85
C LEU A 172 -5.51 4.72 -13.36
N ASN A 173 -5.72 5.80 -12.58
CA ASN A 173 -5.90 5.73 -11.13
C ASN A 173 -7.30 5.23 -10.74
N HIS A 174 -7.63 4.03 -11.20
CA HIS A 174 -8.88 3.29 -10.95
C HIS A 174 -8.63 1.78 -10.98
N LEU A 175 -9.62 0.97 -10.60
CA LEU A 175 -9.47 -0.48 -10.47
C LEU A 175 -9.11 -1.18 -11.79
N GLY A 176 -9.60 -0.68 -12.95
CA GLY A 176 -9.22 -1.21 -14.25
C GLY A 176 -7.72 -1.08 -14.54
N GLY A 177 -7.08 0.03 -14.14
CA GLY A 177 -5.63 0.19 -14.24
C GLY A 177 -4.87 -0.81 -13.34
N LEU A 178 -5.33 -1.01 -12.10
CA LEU A 178 -4.76 -2.02 -11.20
C LEU A 178 -4.92 -3.44 -11.77
N TRP A 179 -6.07 -3.74 -12.34
CA TRP A 179 -6.33 -5.03 -12.98
C TRP A 179 -5.34 -5.30 -14.12
N PHE A 180 -5.01 -4.27 -14.95
CA PHE A 180 -3.98 -4.40 -15.97
C PHE A 180 -2.57 -4.59 -15.39
N ASP A 181 -2.24 -3.91 -14.29
CA ASP A 181 -0.96 -4.11 -13.61
C ASP A 181 -0.83 -5.57 -13.15
N LEU A 182 -1.88 -6.13 -12.50
CA LEU A 182 -1.89 -7.53 -12.09
C LEU A 182 -1.84 -8.49 -13.29
N LEU A 183 -2.63 -8.23 -14.34
CA LEU A 183 -2.64 -9.06 -15.56
C LEU A 183 -1.24 -9.14 -16.20
N LEU A 184 -0.55 -8.01 -16.32
CA LEU A 184 0.79 -7.95 -16.90
C LEU A 184 1.87 -8.62 -16.02
N LEU A 185 1.62 -8.76 -14.73
CA LEU A 185 2.48 -9.51 -13.81
C LEU A 185 2.26 -11.03 -13.85
N ILE A 186 1.12 -11.50 -14.41
CA ILE A 186 0.80 -12.95 -14.45
C ILE A 186 1.89 -13.78 -15.09
N PRO A 187 2.51 -13.42 -16.24
CA PRO A 187 3.57 -14.24 -16.82
C PRO A 187 4.75 -14.46 -15.85
N VAL A 188 5.16 -13.42 -15.13
CA VAL A 188 6.22 -13.50 -14.11
C VAL A 188 5.77 -14.34 -12.92
N ALA A 189 4.54 -14.11 -12.43
CA ALA A 189 3.98 -14.86 -11.31
C ALA A 189 3.84 -16.35 -11.63
N LEU A 190 3.40 -16.72 -12.83
CA LEU A 190 3.31 -18.10 -13.29
C LEU A 190 4.69 -18.75 -13.43
N TRP A 191 5.69 -18.00 -13.91
CA TRP A 191 7.07 -18.49 -13.97
C TRP A 191 7.61 -18.79 -12.56
N VAL A 192 7.34 -17.91 -11.59
CA VAL A 192 7.71 -18.12 -10.18
C VAL A 192 6.99 -19.35 -9.61
N VAL A 193 5.68 -19.47 -9.80
CA VAL A 193 4.88 -20.62 -9.32
C VAL A 193 5.36 -21.94 -9.94
N TRP A 194 5.72 -21.92 -11.23
CA TRP A 194 6.21 -23.11 -11.93
C TRP A 194 7.55 -23.60 -11.38
N ASN A 195 8.41 -22.70 -10.95
CA ASN A 195 9.74 -23.02 -10.40
C ASN A 195 9.75 -23.05 -8.87
N GLY A 196 8.59 -22.81 -8.22
CA GLY A 196 8.45 -22.68 -6.77
C GLY A 196 8.38 -24.03 -6.05
N GLN A 197 8.32 -23.95 -4.71
CA GLN A 197 8.36 -25.11 -3.81
C GLN A 197 6.99 -25.68 -3.48
N LEU A 198 5.90 -24.93 -3.75
CA LEU A 198 4.54 -25.37 -3.46
C LEU A 198 4.12 -26.46 -4.46
N ASP A 199 4.36 -27.72 -4.10
CA ASP A 199 3.94 -28.88 -4.82
C ASP A 199 2.86 -29.68 -4.05
N LEU A 200 2.38 -30.78 -4.62
CA LEU A 200 1.39 -31.66 -3.98
C LEU A 200 1.92 -32.27 -2.68
N ARG A 201 3.22 -32.54 -2.58
CA ARG A 201 3.84 -33.13 -1.38
C ARG A 201 3.81 -32.14 -0.22
N LEU A 202 4.11 -30.87 -0.48
CA LEU A 202 4.03 -29.82 0.54
C LEU A 202 2.58 -29.61 1.00
N LEU A 203 1.62 -29.64 0.08
CA LEU A 203 0.19 -29.55 0.39
C LEU A 203 -0.32 -30.75 1.23
N GLU A 204 0.21 -31.96 0.99
CA GLU A 204 -0.08 -33.14 1.82
C GLU A 204 0.53 -33.01 3.21
N GLN A 205 1.74 -32.49 3.33
CA GLN A 205 2.43 -32.29 4.62
C GLN A 205 1.81 -31.16 5.44
N VAL A 206 1.33 -30.10 4.80
CA VAL A 206 0.70 -28.93 5.43
C VAL A 206 -0.66 -28.64 4.79
N PRO A 207 -1.70 -29.44 5.11
CA PRO A 207 -3.03 -29.31 4.48
C PRO A 207 -3.66 -27.93 4.64
N ALA A 208 -3.26 -27.17 5.67
CA ALA A 208 -3.75 -25.82 5.88
C ALA A 208 -3.39 -24.86 4.73
N LEU A 209 -2.38 -25.13 3.91
CA LEU A 209 -2.01 -24.31 2.77
C LEU A 209 -3.09 -24.26 1.68
N TRP A 210 -3.93 -25.31 1.55
CA TRP A 210 -5.05 -25.33 0.62
C TRP A 210 -6.02 -24.15 0.75
N TRP A 211 -6.25 -23.70 1.97
CA TRP A 211 -7.11 -22.55 2.21
C TRP A 211 -6.34 -21.27 2.52
N ARG A 212 -5.13 -21.37 3.12
CA ARG A 212 -4.32 -20.20 3.48
C ARG A 212 -3.81 -19.45 2.26
N VAL A 213 -3.37 -20.16 1.22
CA VAL A 213 -2.88 -19.50 -0.02
C VAL A 213 -4.00 -18.72 -0.72
N PRO A 214 -5.21 -19.29 -0.98
CA PRO A 214 -6.34 -18.50 -1.48
C PRO A 214 -6.75 -17.35 -0.55
N ALA A 215 -6.74 -17.55 0.77
CA ALA A 215 -7.08 -16.52 1.75
C ALA A 215 -6.08 -15.34 1.70
N LEU A 216 -4.77 -15.61 1.60
CA LEU A 216 -3.74 -14.57 1.40
C LEU A 216 -4.03 -13.73 0.15
N SER A 217 -4.38 -14.41 -0.94
CA SER A 217 -4.67 -13.76 -2.22
C SER A 217 -5.95 -12.93 -2.18
N LEU A 218 -6.97 -13.42 -1.49
CA LEU A 218 -8.22 -12.68 -1.23
C LEU A 218 -7.96 -11.42 -0.40
N LEU A 219 -7.21 -11.56 0.71
CA LEU A 219 -6.79 -10.41 1.54
C LEU A 219 -6.00 -9.40 0.71
N THR A 220 -5.09 -9.87 -0.16
CA THR A 220 -4.33 -9.01 -1.08
C THR A 220 -5.25 -8.24 -2.02
N ALA A 221 -6.19 -8.92 -2.67
CA ALA A 221 -7.12 -8.29 -3.60
C ALA A 221 -8.01 -7.25 -2.89
N LEU A 222 -8.49 -7.54 -1.67
CA LEU A 222 -9.25 -6.61 -0.84
C LEU A 222 -8.41 -5.40 -0.43
N ALA A 223 -7.18 -5.63 0.06
CA ALA A 223 -6.27 -4.56 0.47
C ALA A 223 -5.92 -3.63 -0.70
N LEU A 224 -5.51 -4.19 -1.83
CA LEU A 224 -5.22 -3.41 -3.03
C LEU A 224 -6.45 -2.66 -3.56
N THR A 225 -7.62 -3.30 -3.60
CA THR A 225 -8.87 -2.66 -4.04
C THR A 225 -9.18 -1.43 -3.18
N THR A 226 -9.20 -1.58 -1.85
CA THR A 226 -9.50 -0.49 -0.92
C THR A 226 -8.43 0.60 -0.96
N TYR A 227 -7.16 0.24 -1.07
CA TYR A 227 -6.02 1.16 -1.20
C TYR A 227 -6.14 2.04 -2.45
N PHE A 228 -6.37 1.43 -3.63
CA PHE A 228 -6.51 2.19 -4.87
C PHE A 228 -7.82 2.97 -4.96
N MET A 229 -8.90 2.50 -4.33
CA MET A 229 -10.11 3.30 -4.17
C MET A 229 -9.86 4.53 -3.29
N ALA A 230 -9.07 4.41 -2.22
CA ALA A 230 -8.64 5.55 -1.40
C ALA A 230 -7.78 6.53 -2.21
N ALA A 231 -6.74 6.03 -2.90
CA ALA A 231 -5.84 6.83 -3.73
C ALA A 231 -6.55 7.58 -4.87
N ARG A 232 -7.70 7.06 -5.34
CA ARG A 232 -8.53 7.71 -6.38
C ARG A 232 -9.28 8.94 -5.86
N VAL A 233 -9.73 8.92 -4.61
CA VAL A 233 -10.63 9.94 -4.03
C VAL A 233 -9.91 10.94 -3.14
N LEU A 234 -8.70 10.62 -2.66
CA LEU A 234 -7.93 11.49 -1.79
C LEU A 234 -6.88 12.29 -2.58
N PRO A 235 -6.56 13.52 -2.15
CA PRO A 235 -5.32 14.18 -2.57
C PRO A 235 -4.11 13.31 -2.24
N LEU A 236 -3.07 13.33 -3.08
CA LEU A 236 -1.91 12.46 -2.92
C LEU A 236 -1.18 12.72 -1.59
N THR A 237 -1.14 13.99 -1.17
CA THR A 237 -0.60 14.41 0.12
C THR A 237 -1.32 13.75 1.30
N LEU A 238 -2.67 13.82 1.34
CA LEU A 238 -3.46 13.24 2.43
C LEU A 238 -3.41 11.70 2.39
N PHE A 239 -3.45 11.12 1.19
CA PHE A 239 -3.30 9.68 1.00
C PHE A 239 -1.93 9.20 1.52
N GLY A 240 -0.84 9.93 1.17
CA GLY A 240 0.49 9.63 1.68
C GLY A 240 0.58 9.71 3.20
N LEU A 241 0.05 10.78 3.81
CA LEU A 241 0.05 10.93 5.27
C LEU A 241 -0.71 9.82 6.01
N LEU A 242 -1.87 9.41 5.48
CA LEU A 242 -2.63 8.27 6.02
C LEU A 242 -1.88 6.95 5.87
N GLY A 243 -0.93 6.86 4.92
CA GLY A 243 -0.04 5.74 4.73
C GLY A 243 0.84 5.42 5.95
N TYR A 244 1.06 6.37 6.87
CA TYR A 244 1.75 6.08 8.14
C TYR A 244 0.98 5.13 9.06
N LEU A 245 -0.32 4.93 8.84
CA LEU A 245 -1.08 3.95 9.61
C LEU A 245 -0.59 2.52 9.36
N GLU A 246 -0.16 2.21 8.14
CA GLU A 246 0.35 0.88 7.78
C GLU A 246 1.56 0.48 8.62
N PRO A 247 2.71 1.21 8.62
CA PRO A 247 3.86 0.81 9.43
C PRO A 247 3.59 0.80 10.94
N VAL A 248 2.67 1.63 11.44
CA VAL A 248 2.25 1.56 12.85
C VAL A 248 1.55 0.24 13.16
N LEU A 249 0.65 -0.21 12.27
CA LEU A 249 0.00 -1.50 12.42
C LEU A 249 0.98 -2.66 12.29
N LEU A 250 2.00 -2.55 11.41
CA LEU A 250 3.06 -3.57 11.30
C LEU A 250 3.86 -3.70 12.61
N VAL A 251 4.17 -2.59 13.29
CA VAL A 251 4.80 -2.61 14.61
C VAL A 251 3.91 -3.31 15.64
N ILE A 252 2.62 -3.02 15.65
CA ILE A 252 1.66 -3.70 16.55
C ILE A 252 1.66 -5.21 16.28
N VAL A 253 1.67 -5.61 15.01
CA VAL A 253 1.75 -7.03 14.63
C VAL A 253 3.06 -7.66 15.10
N ALA A 254 4.20 -6.98 14.93
CA ALA A 254 5.50 -7.45 15.41
C ALA A 254 5.49 -7.67 16.94
N MET A 255 4.88 -6.75 17.71
CA MET A 255 4.70 -6.91 19.15
C MET A 255 3.80 -8.11 19.50
N ILE A 256 2.73 -8.36 18.75
CA ILE A 256 1.86 -9.54 18.92
C ILE A 256 2.65 -10.83 18.65
N LEU A 257 3.60 -10.81 17.72
CA LEU A 257 4.49 -11.93 17.41
C LEU A 257 5.62 -12.12 18.44
N GLY A 258 5.67 -11.26 19.48
CA GLY A 258 6.63 -11.36 20.58
C GLY A 258 7.88 -10.50 20.43
N GLU A 259 7.95 -9.65 19.40
CA GLU A 259 9.02 -8.68 19.27
C GLU A 259 8.84 -7.54 20.29
N THR A 260 9.95 -7.03 20.86
CA THR A 260 9.93 -5.92 21.81
C THR A 260 10.64 -4.71 21.22
N LEU A 261 10.03 -3.54 21.36
CA LEU A 261 10.66 -2.29 20.96
C LEU A 261 11.76 -1.87 21.94
N SER A 262 12.94 -1.65 21.41
CA SER A 262 14.03 -1.02 22.17
C SER A 262 13.74 0.45 22.48
N ALA A 263 14.41 1.02 23.49
CA ALA A 263 14.27 2.46 23.82
C ALA A 263 14.65 3.37 22.63
N ALA A 264 15.60 2.94 21.79
CA ALA A 264 16.00 3.69 20.60
C ALA A 264 14.91 3.69 19.52
N GLU A 265 14.19 2.59 19.36
CA GLU A 265 13.10 2.48 18.37
C GLU A 265 11.89 3.34 18.76
N TRP A 266 11.65 3.55 20.07
CA TRP A 266 10.61 4.48 20.51
C TRP A 266 10.82 5.91 20.01
N LEU A 267 12.07 6.35 19.86
CA LEU A 267 12.39 7.67 19.30
C LEU A 267 12.04 7.78 17.80
N THR A 268 11.98 6.67 17.09
CA THR A 268 11.51 6.61 15.69
C THR A 268 9.99 6.59 15.64
N TYR A 269 9.35 5.70 16.39
CA TYR A 269 7.91 5.45 16.27
C TYR A 269 7.04 6.49 16.94
N ALA A 270 7.45 7.05 18.09
CA ALA A 270 6.65 8.04 18.83
C ALA A 270 6.34 9.31 18.00
N PRO A 271 7.30 9.92 17.27
CA PRO A 271 7.00 11.05 16.37
C PRO A 271 6.03 10.67 15.23
N ILE A 272 6.09 9.44 14.70
CA ILE A 272 5.20 8.98 13.65
C ILE A 272 3.77 8.77 14.21
N TRP A 273 3.65 8.22 15.41
CA TRP A 273 2.35 8.11 16.08
C TRP A 273 1.76 9.48 16.43
N LEU A 274 2.62 10.45 16.83
CA LEU A 274 2.20 11.84 16.98
C LEU A 274 1.67 12.41 15.67
N ALA A 275 2.33 12.16 14.54
CA ALA A 275 1.86 12.60 13.23
C ALA A 275 0.47 12.06 12.90
N LEU A 276 0.20 10.79 13.15
CA LEU A 276 -1.13 10.19 12.99
C LEU A 276 -2.16 10.81 13.96
N GLY A 277 -1.77 11.07 15.20
CA GLY A 277 -2.63 11.76 16.17
C GLY A 277 -3.03 13.16 15.72
N LEU A 278 -2.10 13.91 15.14
CA LEU A 278 -2.36 15.25 14.57
C LEU A 278 -3.34 15.18 13.38
N LEU A 279 -3.19 14.21 12.49
CA LEU A 279 -4.13 14.02 11.37
C LEU A 279 -5.52 13.59 11.84
N ALA A 280 -5.59 12.71 12.84
CA ALA A 280 -6.87 12.32 13.46
C ALA A 280 -7.55 13.51 14.12
N ALA A 281 -6.80 14.35 14.83
CA ALA A 281 -7.31 15.57 15.46
C ALA A 281 -7.85 16.57 14.41
N GLU A 282 -7.13 16.77 13.28
CA GLU A 282 -7.63 17.57 12.15
C GLU A 282 -8.95 17.04 11.62
N GLY A 283 -9.04 15.73 11.37
CA GLY A 283 -10.25 15.10 10.86
C GLY A 283 -11.45 15.28 11.80
N VAL A 284 -11.26 15.13 13.11
CA VAL A 284 -12.29 15.40 14.13
C VAL A 284 -12.68 16.88 14.16
N TRP A 285 -11.72 17.77 14.08
CA TRP A 285 -11.98 19.21 14.08
C TRP A 285 -12.78 19.65 12.85
N GLU A 286 -12.44 19.19 11.65
CA GLU A 286 -13.18 19.46 10.41
C GLU A 286 -14.60 18.92 10.46
N MET A 287 -14.81 17.69 10.98
CA MET A 287 -16.14 17.13 11.15
C MET A 287 -17.02 17.95 12.11
N ARG A 288 -16.45 18.44 13.22
CA ARG A 288 -17.18 19.31 14.17
C ARG A 288 -17.53 20.64 13.54
N ARG A 289 -16.61 21.24 12.78
CA ARG A 289 -16.84 22.52 12.08
C ARG A 289 -17.94 22.40 11.02
N SER A 290 -17.93 21.32 10.24
CA SER A 290 -18.95 21.06 9.23
C SER A 290 -20.34 20.85 9.85
N ARG A 291 -20.45 20.19 11.01
CA ARG A 291 -21.72 20.03 11.74
C ARG A 291 -22.22 21.35 12.32
N ALA A 292 -21.33 22.20 12.81
CA ALA A 292 -21.69 23.51 13.35
C ALA A 292 -22.21 24.48 12.27
N SER A 293 -21.75 24.36 11.03
CA SER A 293 -22.22 25.18 9.90
C SER A 293 -23.59 24.77 9.33
N VAL A 294 -24.07 23.55 9.61
CA VAL A 294 -25.35 23.02 9.12
C VAL A 294 -26.52 23.34 10.10
N LEU A 295 -26.23 23.63 11.36
CA LEU A 295 -27.25 23.87 12.39
C LEU A 295 -27.99 25.25 12.35
N PRO A 296 -27.51 26.34 11.72
CA PRO A 296 -28.21 27.61 11.69
C PRO A 296 -29.36 27.70 10.67
N GLU A 297 -29.49 26.81 9.69
CA GLU A 297 -30.51 26.92 8.63
C GLU A 297 -31.89 26.28 8.97
N VAL A 298 -31.96 25.51 10.05
CA VAL A 298 -33.21 24.81 10.43
C VAL A 298 -34.07 25.61 11.44
N GLN A 299 -33.60 26.79 11.90
CA GLN A 299 -34.33 27.66 12.86
C GLN A 299 -34.68 29.05 12.29
N ARG A 300 -34.83 29.21 10.96
CA ARG A 300 -35.43 30.40 10.38
C ARG A 300 -36.62 30.07 9.51
#